data_05ea4f301eacd09c4b9b3069fe7c5af8
#
_entry.id   05ea4f301eacd09c4b9b3069fe7c5af8
#
_cell.length_a   1.000
_cell.length_b   1.000
_cell.length_c   1.000
_cell.angle_alpha   90.00
_cell.angle_beta   90.00
_cell.angle_gamma   90.00
#
_symmetry.space_group_name_H-M   'P 1'
#
loop_
_entity.id
_entity.type
_entity.pdbx_description
1 polymer ?
#
loop_
_entity_poly.entity_id
_entity_poly.type
_entity_poly.pdbx_seq_one_letter_code
_entity_poly.pdbx_strand_id
1 'polypeptide(L)'
;MNPIEPSENKIKELISLFDKKKFDQLLKLSNELIDQFPNSILIQNIQGVVHTELKNYKLAKNLFIKVVNLSPNYTDGHYNLANVYNKLDEKEKAIESYNKVIELDINYFKAHNNLGNIYRKKGLNKRAIECYLSTLEINSNYKVAYYNLAGVLQFYILDEENKNINKYLLHLLKEKIIVRPNSIAPNILNGLFLNTDLKNNFCL
;
A
#
# COMPACT_ATOMS: atom_id res chain seq x y z
N MET A 1 11.44 -34.44 13.13
CA MET A 1 10.54 -33.63 12.29
C MET A 1 11.39 -33.04 11.17
N ASN A 2 11.01 -33.23 9.92
CA ASN A 2 11.69 -32.56 8.81
C ASN A 2 11.50 -31.05 8.96
N PRO A 3 12.53 -30.23 8.70
CA PRO A 3 12.39 -28.78 8.77
C PRO A 3 11.31 -28.32 7.79
N ILE A 4 10.48 -27.36 8.20
CA ILE A 4 9.39 -26.81 7.36
C ILE A 4 9.96 -25.79 6.36
N GLU A 5 11.10 -25.19 6.68
CA GLU A 5 11.76 -24.16 5.89
C GLU A 5 13.18 -24.58 5.50
N PRO A 6 13.72 -24.09 4.37
CA PRO A 6 15.10 -24.33 3.97
C PRO A 6 16.09 -23.71 4.96
N SER A 7 17.36 -24.11 4.84
CA SER A 7 18.42 -23.50 5.62
C SER A 7 18.56 -22.01 5.32
N GLU A 8 19.00 -21.24 6.32
CA GLU A 8 19.21 -19.79 6.19
C GLU A 8 20.09 -19.41 4.99
N ASN A 9 21.12 -20.24 4.69
CA ASN A 9 21.99 -20.01 3.54
C ASN A 9 21.24 -20.08 2.21
N LYS A 10 20.29 -21.03 2.07
CA LYS A 10 19.47 -21.16 0.85
C LYS A 10 18.50 -20.01 0.71
N ILE A 11 17.94 -19.51 1.81
CA ILE A 11 17.09 -18.32 1.81
C ILE A 11 17.91 -17.08 1.41
N LYS A 12 19.11 -16.89 1.97
CA LYS A 12 20.01 -15.81 1.56
C LYS A 12 20.39 -15.88 0.08
N GLU A 13 20.60 -17.07 -0.46
CA GLU A 13 20.85 -17.28 -1.89
C GLU A 13 19.67 -16.80 -2.74
N LEU A 14 18.43 -17.20 -2.40
CA LEU A 14 17.22 -16.74 -3.07
C LEU A 14 17.06 -15.20 -3.02
N ILE A 15 17.28 -14.59 -1.87
CA ILE A 15 17.23 -13.13 -1.70
C ILE A 15 18.28 -12.45 -2.58
N SER A 16 19.53 -12.98 -2.58
CA SER A 16 20.60 -12.44 -3.45
C SER A 16 20.28 -12.52 -4.93
N LEU A 17 19.62 -13.61 -5.37
CA LEU A 17 19.17 -13.75 -6.77
C LEU A 17 18.05 -12.75 -7.09
N PHE A 18 17.15 -12.50 -6.13
CA PHE A 18 16.08 -11.51 -6.27
C PHE A 18 16.64 -10.10 -6.42
N ASP A 19 17.56 -9.69 -5.54
CA ASP A 19 18.19 -8.37 -5.57
C ASP A 19 18.95 -8.11 -6.88
N LYS A 20 19.58 -9.16 -7.42
CA LYS A 20 20.26 -9.14 -8.73
C LYS A 20 19.32 -9.28 -9.91
N LYS A 21 18.00 -9.39 -9.68
CA LYS A 21 16.97 -9.62 -10.71
C LYS A 21 17.20 -10.87 -11.59
N LYS A 22 17.89 -11.86 -11.04
CA LYS A 22 18.15 -13.15 -11.74
C LYS A 22 16.98 -14.11 -11.56
N PHE A 23 15.80 -13.72 -12.05
CA PHE A 23 14.53 -14.39 -11.78
C PHE A 23 14.48 -15.82 -12.29
N ASP A 24 15.07 -16.12 -13.44
CA ASP A 24 15.11 -17.51 -13.98
C ASP A 24 15.91 -18.44 -13.06
N GLN A 25 17.07 -17.98 -12.57
CA GLN A 25 17.89 -18.75 -11.64
C GLN A 25 17.18 -18.93 -10.28
N LEU A 26 16.51 -17.85 -9.82
CA LEU A 26 15.73 -17.90 -8.59
C LEU A 26 14.57 -18.89 -8.70
N LEU A 27 13.79 -18.84 -9.78
CA LEU A 27 12.66 -19.76 -9.98
C LEU A 27 13.14 -21.21 -10.09
N LYS A 28 14.26 -21.47 -10.77
CA LYS A 28 14.85 -22.82 -10.83
C LYS A 28 15.19 -23.33 -9.43
N LEU A 29 15.98 -22.56 -8.67
CA LEU A 29 16.39 -22.93 -7.31
C LEU A 29 15.17 -23.09 -6.37
N SER A 30 14.21 -22.15 -6.45
CA SER A 30 13.03 -22.21 -5.60
C SER A 30 12.12 -23.41 -5.93
N ASN A 31 12.06 -23.86 -7.19
CA ASN A 31 11.33 -25.08 -7.57
C ASN A 31 12.01 -26.32 -7.01
N GLU A 32 13.34 -26.42 -7.06
CA GLU A 32 14.09 -27.51 -6.44
C GLU A 32 13.89 -27.57 -4.92
N LEU A 33 13.78 -26.40 -4.29
CA LEU A 33 13.55 -26.30 -2.84
C LEU A 33 12.09 -26.58 -2.45
N ILE A 34 11.10 -26.19 -3.26
CA ILE A 34 9.69 -26.45 -2.93
C ILE A 34 9.35 -27.94 -2.97
N ASP A 35 10.04 -28.72 -3.78
CA ASP A 35 9.90 -30.19 -3.79
C ASP A 35 10.35 -30.82 -2.46
N GLN A 36 11.33 -30.21 -1.80
CA GLN A 36 11.83 -30.64 -0.50
C GLN A 36 11.03 -30.03 0.67
N PHE A 37 10.52 -28.81 0.48
CA PHE A 37 9.81 -28.00 1.49
C PHE A 37 8.46 -27.52 0.95
N PRO A 38 7.48 -28.39 0.66
CA PRO A 38 6.23 -28.05 -0.04
C PRO A 38 5.35 -27.06 0.70
N ASN A 39 5.51 -26.96 2.02
CA ASN A 39 4.76 -26.04 2.88
C ASN A 39 5.58 -24.82 3.32
N SER A 40 6.75 -24.58 2.70
CA SER A 40 7.54 -23.39 2.99
C SER A 40 6.80 -22.11 2.58
N ILE A 41 6.44 -21.30 3.56
CA ILE A 41 5.79 -20.00 3.36
C ILE A 41 6.75 -19.06 2.65
N LEU A 42 8.03 -19.09 3.04
CA LEU A 42 9.05 -18.20 2.49
C LEU A 42 9.29 -18.45 1.00
N ILE A 43 9.44 -19.72 0.58
CA ILE A 43 9.65 -20.04 -0.84
C ILE A 43 8.44 -19.61 -1.67
N GLN A 44 7.23 -19.97 -1.24
CA GLN A 44 6.00 -19.64 -1.97
C GLN A 44 5.78 -18.12 -2.05
N ASN A 45 6.10 -17.38 -0.97
CA ASN A 45 6.03 -15.93 -0.98
C ASN A 45 7.05 -15.31 -1.95
N ILE A 46 8.31 -15.78 -1.94
CA ILE A 46 9.35 -15.31 -2.86
C ILE A 46 8.95 -15.60 -4.32
N GLN A 47 8.48 -16.81 -4.63
CA GLN A 47 7.98 -17.14 -5.98
C GLN A 47 6.81 -16.23 -6.38
N GLY A 48 5.87 -15.97 -5.46
CA GLY A 48 4.74 -15.05 -5.68
C GLY A 48 5.20 -13.63 -6.02
N VAL A 49 6.20 -13.11 -5.29
CA VAL A 49 6.79 -11.80 -5.57
C VAL A 49 7.47 -11.78 -6.93
N VAL A 50 8.28 -12.79 -7.26
CA VAL A 50 8.94 -12.89 -8.59
C VAL A 50 7.91 -12.93 -9.72
N HIS A 51 6.84 -13.74 -9.58
CA HIS A 51 5.79 -13.78 -10.59
C HIS A 51 5.03 -12.46 -10.68
N THR A 52 4.94 -11.67 -9.60
CA THR A 52 4.37 -10.32 -9.63
C THR A 52 5.26 -9.37 -10.44
N GLU A 53 6.59 -9.41 -10.26
CA GLU A 53 7.56 -8.62 -11.03
C GLU A 53 7.52 -8.99 -12.52
N LEU A 54 7.37 -10.28 -12.83
CA LEU A 54 7.21 -10.79 -14.19
C LEU A 54 5.79 -10.56 -14.78
N LYS A 55 4.89 -9.89 -14.04
CA LYS A 55 3.49 -9.65 -14.42
C LYS A 55 2.64 -10.91 -14.62
N ASN A 56 3.10 -12.04 -14.12
CA ASN A 56 2.37 -13.31 -14.12
C ASN A 56 1.35 -13.34 -12.97
N TYR A 57 0.45 -12.37 -12.92
CA TYR A 57 -0.43 -12.13 -11.76
C TYR A 57 -1.33 -13.29 -11.37
N LYS A 58 -1.74 -14.14 -12.34
CA LYS A 58 -2.54 -15.35 -12.03
C LYS A 58 -1.74 -16.38 -11.24
N LEU A 59 -0.46 -16.60 -11.58
CA LEU A 59 0.42 -17.49 -10.84
C LEU A 59 0.75 -16.91 -9.46
N ALA A 60 1.10 -15.63 -9.39
CA ALA A 60 1.36 -14.93 -8.14
C ALA A 60 0.16 -15.04 -7.19
N LYS A 61 -1.07 -14.83 -7.67
CA LYS A 61 -2.31 -14.97 -6.90
C LYS A 61 -2.40 -16.37 -6.26
N ASN A 62 -2.21 -17.42 -7.04
CA ASN A 62 -2.33 -18.78 -6.54
C ASN A 62 -1.28 -19.08 -5.44
N LEU A 63 -0.06 -18.56 -5.60
CA LEU A 63 1.01 -18.71 -4.60
C LEU A 63 0.67 -17.96 -3.31
N PHE A 64 0.23 -16.70 -3.40
CA PHE A 64 -0.14 -15.95 -2.21
C PHE A 64 -1.40 -16.48 -1.50
N ILE A 65 -2.36 -17.07 -2.24
CA ILE A 65 -3.47 -17.80 -1.62
C ILE A 65 -2.94 -18.99 -0.80
N LYS A 66 -1.98 -19.76 -1.32
CA LYS A 66 -1.35 -20.83 -0.54
C LYS A 66 -0.65 -20.28 0.71
N VAL A 67 0.09 -19.18 0.56
CA VAL A 67 0.79 -18.51 1.68
C VAL A 67 -0.18 -18.15 2.80
N VAL A 68 -1.28 -17.47 2.49
CA VAL A 68 -2.25 -17.02 3.54
C VAL A 68 -3.07 -18.19 4.11
N ASN A 69 -3.24 -19.28 3.37
CA ASN A 69 -3.86 -20.50 3.89
C ASN A 69 -2.93 -21.24 4.85
N LEU A 70 -1.62 -21.29 4.57
CA LEU A 70 -0.62 -21.90 5.44
C LEU A 70 -0.36 -21.06 6.70
N SER A 71 -0.42 -19.73 6.56
CA SER A 71 -0.22 -18.79 7.67
C SER A 71 -1.24 -17.65 7.60
N PRO A 72 -2.43 -17.84 8.21
CA PRO A 72 -3.51 -16.83 8.16
C PRO A 72 -3.17 -15.47 8.79
N ASN A 73 -2.14 -15.43 9.64
CA ASN A 73 -1.68 -14.21 10.30
C ASN A 73 -0.43 -13.60 9.65
N TYR A 74 -0.01 -14.10 8.49
CA TYR A 74 1.14 -13.55 7.80
C TYR A 74 0.75 -12.27 7.04
N THR A 75 0.98 -11.14 7.66
CA THR A 75 0.57 -9.80 7.19
C THR A 75 1.06 -9.49 5.78
N ASP A 76 2.37 -9.75 5.49
CA ASP A 76 2.92 -9.50 4.15
C ASP A 76 2.30 -10.39 3.07
N GLY A 77 1.90 -11.62 3.42
CA GLY A 77 1.17 -12.51 2.50
C GLY A 77 -0.15 -11.90 2.06
N HIS A 78 -0.95 -11.40 2.99
CA HIS A 78 -2.21 -10.70 2.69
C HIS A 78 -1.97 -9.40 1.90
N TYR A 79 -0.91 -8.64 2.23
CA TYR A 79 -0.55 -7.44 1.48
C TYR A 79 -0.19 -7.74 0.03
N ASN A 80 0.63 -8.76 -0.19
CA ASN A 80 1.03 -9.19 -1.53
C ASN A 80 -0.17 -9.71 -2.33
N LEU A 81 -1.06 -10.49 -1.69
CA LEU A 81 -2.30 -10.97 -2.30
C LEU A 81 -3.21 -9.80 -2.70
N ALA A 82 -3.38 -8.82 -1.82
CA ALA A 82 -4.16 -7.61 -2.09
C ALA A 82 -3.61 -6.83 -3.30
N ASN A 83 -2.29 -6.66 -3.37
CA ASN A 83 -1.63 -6.02 -4.51
C ASN A 83 -1.93 -6.75 -5.82
N VAL A 84 -1.86 -8.09 -5.80
CA VAL A 84 -2.13 -8.90 -7.00
C VAL A 84 -3.61 -8.87 -7.39
N TYR A 85 -4.54 -8.92 -6.43
CA TYR A 85 -5.96 -8.72 -6.72
C TYR A 85 -6.22 -7.37 -7.38
N ASN A 86 -5.59 -6.30 -6.86
CA ASN A 86 -5.71 -4.95 -7.46
C ASN A 86 -5.14 -4.89 -8.89
N LYS A 87 -4.04 -5.61 -9.19
CA LYS A 87 -3.50 -5.73 -10.56
C LYS A 87 -4.39 -6.50 -11.51
N LEU A 88 -5.16 -7.46 -11.00
CA LEU A 88 -6.15 -8.25 -11.74
C LEU A 88 -7.53 -7.56 -11.85
N ASP A 89 -7.65 -6.35 -11.32
CA ASP A 89 -8.92 -5.58 -11.20
C ASP A 89 -9.99 -6.28 -10.33
N GLU A 90 -9.60 -7.24 -9.49
CA GLU A 90 -10.46 -7.90 -8.50
C GLU A 90 -10.56 -7.00 -7.24
N LYS A 91 -11.17 -5.81 -7.38
CA LYS A 91 -11.11 -4.72 -6.38
C LYS A 91 -11.70 -5.09 -5.03
N GLU A 92 -12.82 -5.81 -5.00
CA GLU A 92 -13.49 -6.23 -3.76
C GLU A 92 -12.56 -7.13 -2.93
N LYS A 93 -11.95 -8.12 -3.57
CA LYS A 93 -10.99 -9.03 -2.89
C LYS A 93 -9.73 -8.29 -2.45
N ALA A 94 -9.29 -7.30 -3.22
CA ALA A 94 -8.17 -6.46 -2.81
C ALA A 94 -8.50 -5.65 -1.55
N ILE A 95 -9.71 -5.07 -1.46
CA ILE A 95 -10.19 -4.36 -0.27
C ILE A 95 -10.23 -5.30 0.94
N GLU A 96 -10.81 -6.50 0.81
CA GLU A 96 -10.87 -7.49 1.89
C GLU A 96 -9.46 -7.85 2.39
N SER A 97 -8.54 -8.11 1.46
CA SER A 97 -7.16 -8.48 1.80
C SER A 97 -6.39 -7.32 2.46
N TYR A 98 -6.55 -6.06 2.00
CA TYR A 98 -5.96 -4.90 2.68
C TYR A 98 -6.55 -4.67 4.06
N ASN A 99 -7.87 -4.84 4.23
CA ASN A 99 -8.50 -4.75 5.54
C ASN A 99 -7.94 -5.81 6.49
N LYS A 100 -7.68 -7.03 5.99
CA LYS A 100 -7.02 -8.07 6.81
C LYS A 100 -5.59 -7.68 7.19
N VAL A 101 -4.83 -7.01 6.31
CA VAL A 101 -3.52 -6.45 6.67
C VAL A 101 -3.65 -5.44 7.81
N ILE A 102 -4.62 -4.53 7.72
CA ILE A 102 -4.83 -3.47 8.73
C ILE A 102 -5.32 -4.06 10.06
N GLU A 103 -6.13 -5.13 10.02
CA GLU A 103 -6.54 -5.88 11.21
C GLU A 103 -5.35 -6.53 11.92
N LEU A 104 -4.40 -7.10 11.15
CA LEU A 104 -3.21 -7.76 11.69
C LEU A 104 -2.13 -6.76 12.13
N ASP A 105 -1.99 -5.65 11.42
CA ASP A 105 -1.06 -4.56 11.72
C ASP A 105 -1.68 -3.21 11.34
N ILE A 106 -2.23 -2.52 12.33
CA ILE A 106 -2.86 -1.19 12.14
C ILE A 106 -1.87 -0.14 11.62
N ASN A 107 -0.58 -0.33 11.86
CA ASN A 107 0.48 0.57 11.44
C ASN A 107 1.03 0.27 10.03
N TYR A 108 0.43 -0.64 9.30
CA TYR A 108 0.86 -0.97 7.94
C TYR A 108 0.44 0.12 6.95
N PHE A 109 1.13 1.27 6.99
CA PHE A 109 0.78 2.49 6.23
C PHE A 109 0.62 2.25 4.72
N LYS A 110 1.38 1.31 4.13
CA LYS A 110 1.26 0.98 2.70
C LYS A 110 -0.11 0.37 2.35
N ALA A 111 -0.70 -0.42 3.26
CA ALA A 111 -2.03 -0.99 3.07
C ALA A 111 -3.09 0.10 3.08
N HIS A 112 -3.04 1.03 4.03
CA HIS A 112 -3.92 2.20 4.07
C HIS A 112 -3.83 3.01 2.77
N ASN A 113 -2.60 3.36 2.32
CA ASN A 113 -2.43 4.12 1.07
C ASN A 113 -3.02 3.39 -0.16
N ASN A 114 -2.77 2.09 -0.28
CA ASN A 114 -3.24 1.32 -1.43
C ASN A 114 -4.76 1.12 -1.40
N LEU A 115 -5.35 0.93 -0.22
CA LEU A 115 -6.80 0.91 -0.01
C LEU A 115 -7.43 2.26 -0.42
N GLY A 116 -6.82 3.38 -0.02
CA GLY A 116 -7.21 4.71 -0.45
C GLY A 116 -7.21 4.86 -1.98
N ASN A 117 -6.18 4.32 -2.65
CA ASN A 117 -6.13 4.33 -4.12
C ASN A 117 -7.29 3.55 -4.77
N ILE A 118 -7.72 2.44 -4.17
CA ILE A 118 -8.88 1.69 -4.67
C ILE A 118 -10.15 2.50 -4.44
N TYR A 119 -10.36 3.08 -3.25
CA TYR A 119 -11.53 3.91 -2.97
C TYR A 119 -11.61 5.12 -3.88
N ARG A 120 -10.48 5.80 -4.15
CA ARG A 120 -10.43 6.90 -5.11
C ARG A 120 -10.89 6.46 -6.52
N LYS A 121 -10.40 5.33 -7.01
CA LYS A 121 -10.82 4.78 -8.33
C LYS A 121 -12.30 4.41 -8.38
N LYS A 122 -12.90 4.09 -7.24
CA LYS A 122 -14.34 3.83 -7.09
C LYS A 122 -15.17 5.11 -6.88
N GLY A 123 -14.56 6.29 -6.85
CA GLY A 123 -15.23 7.56 -6.57
C GLY A 123 -15.62 7.76 -5.10
N LEU A 124 -15.20 6.88 -4.22
CA LEU A 124 -15.46 6.94 -2.77
C LEU A 124 -14.44 7.87 -2.09
N ASN A 125 -14.50 9.16 -2.46
CA ASN A 125 -13.48 10.14 -2.10
C ASN A 125 -13.31 10.34 -0.59
N LYS A 126 -14.40 10.33 0.20
CA LYS A 126 -14.33 10.44 1.66
C LYS A 126 -13.47 9.32 2.26
N ARG A 127 -13.74 8.07 1.89
CA ARG A 127 -12.96 6.91 2.35
C ARG A 127 -11.50 6.95 1.88
N ALA A 128 -11.26 7.42 0.66
CA ALA A 128 -9.90 7.59 0.15
C ALA A 128 -9.10 8.59 0.98
N ILE A 129 -9.72 9.74 1.33
CA ILE A 129 -9.11 10.76 2.19
C ILE A 129 -8.77 10.16 3.56
N GLU A 130 -9.71 9.47 4.21
CA GLU A 130 -9.50 8.80 5.50
C GLU A 130 -8.29 7.87 5.46
N CYS A 131 -8.19 7.02 4.43
CA CYS A 131 -7.06 6.12 4.25
C CYS A 131 -5.72 6.85 4.07
N TYR A 132 -5.69 7.95 3.29
CA TYR A 132 -4.45 8.72 3.12
C TYR A 132 -4.05 9.46 4.39
N LEU A 133 -5.03 9.96 5.15
CA LEU A 133 -4.76 10.58 6.45
C LEU A 133 -4.18 9.56 7.44
N SER A 134 -4.78 8.37 7.56
CA SER A 134 -4.22 7.28 8.38
C SER A 134 -2.80 6.93 7.95
N THR A 135 -2.53 6.88 6.63
CA THR A 135 -1.17 6.67 6.10
C THR A 135 -0.20 7.73 6.63
N LEU A 136 -0.60 9.01 6.61
CA LEU A 136 0.24 10.14 7.02
C LEU A 136 0.37 10.27 8.54
N GLU A 137 -0.61 9.79 9.30
CA GLU A 137 -0.53 9.69 10.76
C GLU A 137 0.51 8.65 11.18
N ILE A 138 0.56 7.51 10.49
CA ILE A 138 1.53 6.44 10.74
C ILE A 138 2.92 6.82 10.22
N ASN A 139 3.00 7.37 9.00
CA ASN A 139 4.25 7.77 8.36
C ASN A 139 4.11 9.14 7.70
N SER A 140 4.40 10.20 8.46
CA SER A 140 4.32 11.59 8.01
C SER A 140 5.29 11.95 6.88
N ASN A 141 6.31 11.13 6.61
CA ASN A 141 7.29 11.35 5.55
C ASN A 141 6.92 10.65 4.23
N TYR A 142 5.79 9.94 4.18
CA TYR A 142 5.42 9.18 2.99
C TYR A 142 4.82 10.09 1.91
N LYS A 143 5.68 10.67 1.08
CA LYS A 143 5.34 11.66 0.04
C LYS A 143 4.21 11.20 -0.90
N VAL A 144 4.15 9.90 -1.22
CA VAL A 144 3.12 9.35 -2.12
C VAL A 144 1.70 9.60 -1.59
N ALA A 145 1.49 9.49 -0.26
CA ALA A 145 0.18 9.74 0.33
C ALA A 145 -0.23 11.21 0.22
N TYR A 146 0.71 12.15 0.35
CA TYR A 146 0.43 13.57 0.11
C TYR A 146 -0.03 13.84 -1.33
N TYR A 147 0.65 13.26 -2.34
CA TYR A 147 0.23 13.41 -3.75
C TYR A 147 -1.14 12.80 -4.00
N ASN A 148 -1.40 11.63 -3.42
CA ASN A 148 -2.70 10.96 -3.54
C ASN A 148 -3.82 11.77 -2.88
N LEU A 149 -3.58 12.29 -1.68
CA LEU A 149 -4.50 13.16 -0.95
C LEU A 149 -4.80 14.43 -1.75
N ALA A 150 -3.76 15.14 -2.22
CA ALA A 150 -3.92 16.33 -3.04
C ALA A 150 -4.76 16.05 -4.30
N GLY A 151 -4.52 14.90 -4.96
CA GLY A 151 -5.28 14.50 -6.16
C GLY A 151 -6.77 14.26 -5.91
N VAL A 152 -7.16 13.83 -4.71
CA VAL A 152 -8.59 13.71 -4.35
C VAL A 152 -9.18 15.07 -3.99
N LEU A 153 -8.45 15.88 -3.25
CA LEU A 153 -8.93 17.17 -2.76
C LEU A 153 -9.17 18.20 -3.86
N GLN A 154 -8.59 18.02 -5.05
CA GLN A 154 -8.90 18.86 -6.22
C GLN A 154 -10.37 18.83 -6.63
N PHE A 155 -11.05 17.71 -6.34
CA PHE A 155 -12.43 17.46 -6.81
C PHE A 155 -13.41 17.24 -5.67
N TYR A 156 -12.96 17.27 -4.43
CA TYR A 156 -13.76 16.99 -3.25
C TYR A 156 -13.93 18.23 -2.38
N ILE A 157 -15.18 18.63 -2.15
CA ILE A 157 -15.51 19.71 -1.23
C ILE A 157 -15.44 19.14 0.18
N LEU A 158 -14.56 19.73 1.01
CA LEU A 158 -14.47 19.36 2.43
C LEU A 158 -15.68 19.93 3.18
N ASP A 159 -16.41 19.06 3.84
CA ASP A 159 -17.38 19.43 4.85
C ASP A 159 -16.68 19.80 6.16
N GLU A 160 -17.38 20.45 7.09
CA GLU A 160 -16.80 20.96 8.34
C GLU A 160 -16.21 19.88 9.25
N GLU A 161 -16.52 18.61 9.04
CA GLU A 161 -16.07 17.49 9.86
C GLU A 161 -14.58 17.13 9.71
N ASN A 162 -13.89 17.66 8.68
CA ASN A 162 -12.51 17.27 8.35
C ASN A 162 -11.43 18.22 8.91
N LYS A 163 -11.58 18.75 10.13
CA LYS A 163 -10.61 19.68 10.76
C LYS A 163 -9.17 19.14 10.81
N ASN A 164 -8.98 17.83 10.90
CA ASN A 164 -7.64 17.21 10.97
C ASN A 164 -6.86 17.29 9.66
N ILE A 165 -7.51 17.59 8.54
CA ILE A 165 -6.86 17.68 7.23
C ILE A 165 -5.96 18.92 7.11
N ASN A 166 -6.25 19.97 7.87
CA ASN A 166 -5.59 21.28 7.75
C ASN A 166 -4.07 21.21 7.96
N LYS A 167 -3.60 20.39 8.91
CA LYS A 167 -2.15 20.21 9.14
C LYS A 167 -1.43 19.62 7.92
N TYR A 168 -2.10 18.71 7.19
CA TYR A 168 -1.55 18.07 5.99
C TYR A 168 -1.63 19.00 4.78
N LEU A 169 -2.69 19.81 4.69
CA LEU A 169 -2.81 20.85 3.65
C LEU A 169 -1.71 21.90 3.79
N LEU A 170 -1.40 22.33 5.03
CA LEU A 170 -0.28 23.22 5.29
C LEU A 170 1.06 22.63 4.88
N HIS A 171 1.28 21.34 5.16
CA HIS A 171 2.49 20.65 4.71
C HIS A 171 2.57 20.60 3.18
N LEU A 172 1.47 20.26 2.50
CA LEU A 172 1.39 20.27 1.04
C LEU A 172 1.76 21.63 0.44
N LEU A 173 1.29 22.73 1.05
CA LEU A 173 1.58 24.08 0.61
C LEU A 173 3.04 24.46 0.86
N LYS A 174 3.60 24.15 2.04
CA LYS A 174 4.99 24.45 2.41
C LYS A 174 6.00 23.70 1.52
N GLU A 175 5.77 22.45 1.27
CA GLU A 175 6.66 21.58 0.45
C GLU A 175 6.47 21.78 -1.07
N LYS A 176 5.62 22.72 -1.49
CA LYS A 176 5.30 22.96 -2.92
C LYS A 176 4.88 21.69 -3.68
N ILE A 177 4.31 20.73 -2.96
CA ILE A 177 3.81 19.47 -3.54
C ILE A 177 2.61 19.76 -4.46
N ILE A 178 1.91 20.86 -4.23
CA ILE A 178 0.83 21.35 -5.08
C ILE A 178 1.44 22.34 -6.08
N VAL A 179 1.58 21.87 -7.31
CA VAL A 179 2.22 22.63 -8.41
C VAL A 179 1.41 23.85 -8.86
N ARG A 180 0.11 23.91 -8.53
CA ARG A 180 -0.78 25.05 -8.84
C ARG A 180 -1.74 25.28 -7.70
N PRO A 181 -1.53 26.32 -6.84
CA PRO A 181 -2.49 26.69 -5.78
C PRO A 181 -3.91 26.92 -6.32
N ASN A 182 -4.06 27.44 -7.54
CA ASN A 182 -5.35 27.67 -8.19
C ASN A 182 -6.09 26.39 -8.63
N SER A 183 -5.44 25.22 -8.61
CA SER A 183 -6.07 23.92 -8.87
C SER A 183 -6.59 23.26 -7.59
N ILE A 184 -6.23 23.80 -6.44
CA ILE A 184 -6.88 23.43 -5.17
C ILE A 184 -8.22 24.13 -5.22
N ALA A 185 -9.31 23.34 -5.25
CA ALA A 185 -10.65 23.91 -5.30
C ALA A 185 -10.78 25.05 -4.29
N PRO A 186 -11.41 26.17 -4.66
CA PRO A 186 -11.60 27.33 -3.77
C PRO A 186 -12.10 26.95 -2.38
N ASN A 187 -12.79 25.84 -2.27
CA ASN A 187 -13.33 25.27 -1.04
C ASN A 187 -12.29 24.72 -0.07
N ILE A 188 -11.10 24.28 -0.55
CA ILE A 188 -9.98 23.91 0.33
C ILE A 188 -9.38 25.16 0.96
N LEU A 189 -9.26 26.22 0.18
CA LEU A 189 -8.85 27.54 0.68
C LEU A 189 -9.87 28.06 1.70
N ASN A 190 -11.18 27.92 1.45
CA ASN A 190 -12.21 28.28 2.41
C ASN A 190 -12.10 27.46 3.71
N GLY A 191 -11.86 26.15 3.64
CA GLY A 191 -11.61 25.32 4.84
C GLY A 191 -10.36 25.74 5.61
N LEU A 192 -9.29 26.17 4.92
CA LEU A 192 -8.10 26.72 5.53
C LEU A 192 -8.35 28.13 6.11
N PHE A 193 -9.18 28.96 5.45
CA PHE A 193 -9.51 30.34 5.90
C PHE A 193 -10.57 30.40 6.99
N LEU A 194 -11.39 29.36 7.18
CA LEU A 194 -12.32 29.25 8.31
C LEU A 194 -11.59 28.98 9.63
N ASN A 195 -10.33 28.56 9.58
CA ASN A 195 -9.51 28.37 10.78
C ASN A 195 -8.78 29.70 11.10
N THR A 196 -9.25 30.44 12.11
CA THR A 196 -8.74 31.75 12.55
C THR A 196 -7.23 31.75 12.84
N ASP A 197 -6.65 30.62 13.25
CA ASP A 197 -5.22 30.50 13.53
C ASP A 197 -4.35 30.57 12.27
N LEU A 198 -4.92 30.24 11.11
CA LEU A 198 -4.21 30.32 9.83
C LEU A 198 -4.23 31.70 9.20
N LYS A 199 -5.27 32.51 9.45
CA LYS A 199 -5.33 33.93 9.01
C LYS A 199 -4.19 34.74 9.56
N ASN A 200 -3.75 34.44 10.79
CA ASN A 200 -2.72 35.23 11.49
C ASN A 200 -1.28 34.82 11.07
N ASN A 201 -1.09 33.66 10.43
CA ASN A 201 0.23 33.16 10.00
C ASN A 201 0.54 33.38 8.51
N PHE A 202 -0.43 33.76 7.73
CA PHE A 202 -0.27 34.17 6.33
C PHE A 202 -0.80 35.58 6.22
N CYS A 203 0.10 36.57 6.26
CA CYS A 203 -0.22 37.94 5.82
C CYS A 203 -0.60 37.87 4.33
N LEU A 204 -1.88 37.76 4.03
CA LEU A 204 -2.51 38.01 2.73
C LEU A 204 -3.46 39.18 2.87
#